data_bd2ab5c14bb1c0bc85662d9a7ad59d76
#
_entry.id   bd2ab5c14bb1c0bc85662d9a7ad59d76
#
_cell.length_a   1.000
_cell.length_b   1.000
_cell.length_c   1.000
_cell.angle_alpha   90.00
_cell.angle_beta   90.00
_cell.angle_gamma   90.00
#
_symmetry.space_group_name_H-M   'P 1'
#
loop_
_entity.id
_entity.type
_entity.pdbx_description
1 polymer ?
#
loop_
_entity_poly.entity_id
_entity_poly.type
_entity_poly.pdbx_seq_one_letter_code
_entity_poly.pdbx_strand_id
1 'polypeptide(L)'
;MHHTELLKTLIDEGRLTIESGTYKGKRITFHDPCYLGRANKVYNAPRELLPSLEADLVEMKKCKARAMCCGAGGAQLFKESEKGDKEINVLRTEQALEVRPDIIATACPFCNTMMTDGVKTKEKETQIKVYDIAELLYENTK
;
A
#
# COMPACT_ATOMS: atom_id res chain seq x y z
N MET A 1 5.03 14.77 -10.09
CA MET A 1 3.71 14.48 -9.47
C MET A 1 3.52 12.98 -9.44
N HIS A 2 3.26 12.41 -8.29
CA HIS A 2 2.95 10.99 -8.13
C HIS A 2 1.49 10.72 -8.50
N HIS A 3 1.15 9.49 -8.95
CA HIS A 3 -0.23 9.19 -9.38
C HIS A 3 -1.27 9.41 -8.28
N THR A 4 -0.92 9.18 -7.01
CA THR A 4 -1.83 9.47 -5.88
C THR A 4 -2.15 10.95 -5.73
N GLU A 5 -1.20 11.84 -6.01
CA GLU A 5 -1.42 13.29 -6.00
C GLU A 5 -2.33 13.70 -7.16
N LEU A 6 -2.11 13.13 -8.36
CA LEU A 6 -2.96 13.37 -9.52
C LEU A 6 -4.40 12.90 -9.27
N LEU A 7 -4.56 11.65 -8.79
CA LEU A 7 -5.89 11.09 -8.49
C LEU A 7 -6.64 11.93 -7.45
N LYS A 8 -5.94 12.36 -6.40
CA LYS A 8 -6.53 13.26 -5.41
C LYS A 8 -6.98 14.57 -6.04
N THR A 9 -6.14 15.19 -6.85
CA THR A 9 -6.49 16.43 -7.55
C THR A 9 -7.75 16.26 -8.41
N LEU A 10 -7.83 15.16 -9.17
CA LEU A 10 -8.99 14.89 -10.03
C LEU A 10 -10.28 14.67 -9.24
N ILE A 11 -10.20 14.06 -8.07
CA ILE A 11 -11.35 13.88 -7.17
C ILE A 11 -11.77 15.23 -6.60
N ASP A 12 -10.82 16.04 -6.09
CA ASP A 12 -11.08 17.35 -5.50
C ASP A 12 -11.69 18.33 -6.52
N GLU A 13 -11.28 18.24 -7.79
CA GLU A 13 -11.83 19.04 -8.89
C GLU A 13 -13.16 18.49 -9.45
N GLY A 14 -13.67 17.37 -8.92
CA GLY A 14 -14.88 16.72 -9.41
C GLY A 14 -14.75 16.10 -10.81
N ARG A 15 -13.54 15.90 -11.30
CA ARG A 15 -13.22 15.29 -12.61
C ARG A 15 -13.14 13.77 -12.54
N LEU A 16 -13.03 13.22 -11.35
CA LEU A 16 -13.07 11.79 -11.07
C LEU A 16 -14.07 11.55 -9.95
N THR A 17 -15.09 10.77 -10.22
CA THR A 17 -16.10 10.42 -9.22
C THR A 17 -15.89 8.98 -8.79
N ILE A 18 -15.81 8.77 -7.48
CA ILE A 18 -15.68 7.46 -6.86
C ILE A 18 -17.05 7.04 -6.33
N GLU A 19 -17.50 5.87 -6.72
CA GLU A 19 -18.67 5.24 -6.12
C GLU A 19 -18.26 4.51 -4.84
N SER A 20 -18.98 4.77 -3.77
CA SER A 20 -18.74 4.13 -2.49
C SER A 20 -19.39 2.75 -2.41
N GLY A 21 -18.90 1.89 -1.53
CA GLY A 21 -19.57 0.67 -1.10
C GLY A 21 -18.78 -0.63 -1.24
N THR A 22 -17.94 -0.81 -2.26
CA THR A 22 -17.19 -2.06 -2.46
C THR A 22 -16.25 -2.37 -1.29
N TYR A 23 -15.61 -1.36 -0.73
CA TYR A 23 -14.65 -1.50 0.38
C TYR A 23 -15.19 -0.97 1.71
N LYS A 24 -16.48 -0.69 1.79
CA LYS A 24 -17.12 -0.20 3.01
C LYS A 24 -16.87 -1.15 4.18
N GLY A 25 -16.32 -0.60 5.26
CA GLY A 25 -15.98 -1.35 6.47
C GLY A 25 -14.77 -2.27 6.35
N LYS A 26 -14.10 -2.31 5.19
CA LYS A 26 -12.84 -3.04 5.03
C LYS A 26 -11.70 -2.29 5.73
N ARG A 27 -10.86 -3.03 6.40
CA ARG A 27 -9.65 -2.50 7.05
C ARG A 27 -8.52 -2.47 6.03
N ILE A 28 -8.06 -1.27 5.69
CA ILE A 28 -6.96 -1.08 4.74
C ILE A 28 -5.77 -0.51 5.50
N THR A 29 -4.61 -1.14 5.38
CA THR A 29 -3.34 -0.57 5.82
C THR A 29 -2.55 -0.11 4.61
N PHE A 30 -1.80 0.98 4.73
CA PHE A 30 -1.03 1.55 3.65
C PHE A 30 0.47 1.36 3.87
N HIS A 31 1.14 0.79 2.87
CA HIS A 31 2.58 0.73 2.82
C HIS A 31 3.14 1.98 2.14
N ASP A 32 3.84 2.83 2.89
CA ASP A 32 4.49 4.02 2.37
C ASP A 32 5.66 3.65 1.45
N PRO A 33 5.60 3.94 0.13
CA PRO A 33 6.73 3.71 -0.75
C PRO A 33 7.88 4.65 -0.39
N CYS A 34 9.11 4.13 -0.41
CA CYS A 34 10.28 4.91 -0.01
C CYS A 34 10.49 6.17 -0.87
N TYR A 35 10.24 6.07 -2.18
CA TYR A 35 10.41 7.19 -3.09
C TYR A 35 9.39 8.29 -2.84
N LEU A 36 8.13 7.93 -2.57
CA LEU A 36 7.07 8.88 -2.28
C LEU A 36 7.25 9.53 -0.89
N GLY A 37 7.40 8.71 0.14
CA GLY A 37 7.46 9.17 1.52
C GLY A 37 8.85 9.67 1.91
N ARG A 38 9.85 8.80 1.86
CA ARG A 38 11.20 9.14 2.37
C ARG A 38 11.90 10.18 1.51
N ALA A 39 11.84 10.06 0.17
CA ALA A 39 12.49 10.99 -0.74
C ALA A 39 11.68 12.28 -0.92
N ASN A 40 10.38 12.19 -1.13
CA ASN A 40 9.53 13.33 -1.51
C ASN A 40 8.64 13.86 -0.39
N LYS A 41 8.62 13.24 0.79
CA LYS A 41 7.83 13.66 1.96
C LYS A 41 6.31 13.71 1.73
N VAL A 42 5.80 12.95 0.77
CA VAL A 42 4.38 12.85 0.46
C VAL A 42 3.78 11.69 1.26
N TYR A 43 2.96 12.01 2.26
CA TYR A 43 2.31 11.04 3.15
C TYR A 43 0.78 11.12 3.10
N ASN A 44 0.23 12.30 2.87
CA ASN A 44 -1.20 12.56 3.02
C ASN A 44 -1.99 12.17 1.76
N ALA A 45 -1.51 12.52 0.57
CA ALA A 45 -2.24 12.27 -0.67
C ALA A 45 -2.77 10.82 -0.80
N PRO A 46 -1.96 9.77 -0.61
CA PRO A 46 -2.47 8.40 -0.67
C PRO A 46 -3.49 8.09 0.44
N ARG A 47 -3.34 8.68 1.62
CA ARG A 47 -4.25 8.46 2.74
C ARG A 47 -5.58 9.18 2.57
N GLU A 48 -5.58 10.34 1.94
CA GLU A 48 -6.78 11.12 1.66
C GLU A 48 -7.65 10.52 0.55
N LEU A 49 -7.10 9.57 -0.23
CA LEU A 49 -7.86 8.82 -1.23
C LEU A 49 -8.70 7.68 -0.60
N LEU A 50 -8.24 7.08 0.49
CA LEU A 50 -8.92 5.93 1.10
C LEU A 50 -10.30 6.24 1.68
N PRO A 51 -10.57 7.41 2.31
CA PRO A 51 -11.91 7.77 2.76
C PRO A 51 -12.96 7.81 1.65
N SER A 52 -12.56 8.12 0.40
CA SER A 52 -13.49 8.08 -0.73
C SER A 52 -14.02 6.67 -1.04
N LEU A 53 -13.34 5.64 -0.55
CA LEU A 53 -13.76 4.24 -0.65
C LEU A 53 -14.61 3.78 0.54
N GLU A 54 -14.87 4.63 1.51
CA GLU A 54 -15.54 4.31 2.80
C GLU A 54 -14.82 3.19 3.58
N ALA A 55 -13.54 2.99 3.32
CA ALA A 55 -12.71 2.00 4.00
C ALA A 55 -12.08 2.58 5.28
N ASP A 56 -11.81 1.71 6.25
CA ASP A 56 -11.14 2.06 7.49
C ASP A 56 -9.62 1.99 7.31
N LEU A 57 -8.95 3.13 7.34
CA LEU A 57 -7.49 3.17 7.35
C LEU A 57 -6.96 2.75 8.72
N VAL A 58 -6.16 1.70 8.76
CA VAL A 58 -5.44 1.25 9.95
C VAL A 58 -3.93 1.34 9.72
N GLU A 59 -3.28 2.25 10.44
CA GLU A 59 -1.86 2.52 10.26
C GLU A 59 -0.98 1.43 10.88
N MET A 60 0.07 1.04 10.15
CA MET A 60 1.13 0.21 10.73
C MET A 60 1.92 1.01 11.77
N LYS A 61 2.47 0.33 12.76
CA LYS A 61 3.31 0.94 13.81
C LYS A 61 4.46 1.77 13.23
N LYS A 62 5.09 1.27 12.16
CA LYS A 62 6.09 2.01 11.38
C LYS A 62 5.47 2.48 10.08
N CYS A 63 5.05 3.74 10.04
CA CYS A 63 4.44 4.37 8.87
C CYS A 63 5.04 5.76 8.61
N LYS A 64 4.69 6.36 7.49
CA LYS A 64 5.14 7.69 7.08
C LYS A 64 6.67 7.80 7.07
N ALA A 65 7.22 8.78 7.78
CA ALA A 65 8.67 9.03 7.84
C ALA A 65 9.48 7.85 8.42
N ARG A 66 8.85 7.00 9.23
CA ARG A 66 9.46 5.83 9.86
C ARG A 66 9.11 4.51 9.16
N ALA A 67 8.47 4.57 8.00
CA ALA A 67 8.08 3.39 7.27
C ALA A 67 9.30 2.51 6.93
N MET A 68 9.15 1.21 7.13
CA MET A 68 10.14 0.22 6.73
C MET A 68 10.05 -0.01 5.22
N CYS A 69 11.19 -0.27 4.58
CA CYS A 69 11.28 -0.61 3.17
C CYS A 69 10.53 -1.93 2.85
N CYS A 70 10.06 -2.06 1.61
CA CYS A 70 9.53 -3.33 1.10
C CYS A 70 10.63 -4.34 0.71
N GLY A 71 11.88 -3.89 0.63
CA GLY A 71 13.02 -4.74 0.28
C GLY A 71 13.42 -4.75 -1.19
N ALA A 72 12.69 -4.09 -2.10
CA ALA A 72 12.99 -4.09 -3.54
C ALA A 72 14.12 -3.13 -3.95
N GLY A 73 14.38 -2.10 -3.14
CA GLY A 73 15.31 -1.03 -3.45
C GLY A 73 16.75 -1.51 -3.65
N GLY A 74 17.56 -0.73 -4.38
CA GLY A 74 18.95 -1.09 -4.65
C GLY A 74 19.09 -2.32 -5.56
N ALA A 75 18.11 -2.55 -6.43
CA ALA A 75 18.03 -3.72 -7.32
C ALA A 75 17.91 -5.08 -6.57
N GLN A 76 17.57 -5.08 -5.29
CA GLN A 76 17.42 -6.30 -4.50
C GLN A 76 16.34 -7.25 -5.06
N LEU A 77 15.31 -6.68 -5.72
CA LEU A 77 14.28 -7.47 -6.40
C LEU A 77 14.86 -8.45 -7.46
N PHE A 78 16.01 -8.11 -8.05
CA PHE A 78 16.65 -8.86 -9.13
C PHE A 78 17.86 -9.68 -8.66
N LYS A 79 18.15 -9.67 -7.38
CA LYS A 79 19.25 -10.43 -6.78
C LYS A 79 18.75 -11.66 -6.05
N GLU A 80 19.65 -12.63 -5.91
CA GLU A 80 19.41 -13.71 -4.95
C GLU A 80 19.39 -13.17 -3.52
N SER A 81 18.58 -13.78 -2.69
CA SER A 81 18.47 -13.40 -1.29
C SER A 81 19.81 -13.53 -0.57
N GLU A 82 20.19 -12.51 0.15
CA GLU A 82 21.37 -12.55 1.01
C GLU A 82 21.12 -13.44 2.23
N LYS A 83 22.18 -14.01 2.77
CA LYS A 83 22.08 -14.82 4.00
C LYS A 83 21.60 -13.95 5.16
N GLY A 84 20.57 -14.40 5.84
CA GLY A 84 19.97 -13.71 6.98
C GLY A 84 18.85 -14.56 7.58
N ASP A 85 18.27 -14.07 8.67
CA ASP A 85 17.21 -14.79 9.37
C ASP A 85 15.86 -14.64 8.68
N LYS A 86 15.64 -13.50 8.01
CA LYS A 86 14.35 -13.19 7.40
C LYS A 86 14.48 -12.14 6.30
N GLU A 87 13.72 -12.30 5.24
CA GLU A 87 13.61 -11.33 4.15
C GLU A 87 12.91 -10.05 4.59
N ILE A 88 13.33 -8.90 4.04
CA ILE A 88 12.79 -7.58 4.40
C ILE A 88 11.29 -7.48 4.09
N ASN A 89 10.84 -8.01 2.94
CA ASN A 89 9.42 -7.98 2.59
C ASN A 89 8.57 -8.82 3.54
N VAL A 90 9.07 -9.96 4.00
CA VAL A 90 8.38 -10.79 4.99
C VAL A 90 8.26 -10.04 6.31
N LEU A 91 9.33 -9.41 6.77
CA LEU A 91 9.33 -8.61 7.99
C LEU A 91 8.36 -7.42 7.89
N ARG A 92 8.34 -6.75 6.73
CA ARG A 92 7.38 -5.66 6.48
C ARG A 92 5.94 -6.15 6.45
N THR A 93 5.71 -7.32 5.85
CA THR A 93 4.39 -7.95 5.84
C THR A 93 3.92 -8.30 7.25
N GLU A 94 4.80 -8.82 8.11
CA GLU A 94 4.47 -9.07 9.51
C GLU A 94 3.99 -7.82 10.24
N GLN A 95 4.63 -6.67 9.99
CA GLN A 95 4.18 -5.38 10.54
C GLN A 95 2.78 -5.00 10.04
N ALA A 96 2.45 -5.32 8.79
CA ALA A 96 1.11 -5.11 8.27
C ALA A 96 0.09 -6.06 8.94
N LEU A 97 0.45 -7.31 9.16
CA LEU A 97 -0.42 -8.30 9.80
C LEU A 97 -0.76 -7.95 11.26
N GLU A 98 0.10 -7.21 11.97
CA GLU A 98 -0.16 -6.77 13.34
C GLU A 98 -1.43 -5.93 13.48
N VAL A 99 -1.80 -5.18 12.44
CA VAL A 99 -3.01 -4.35 12.43
C VAL A 99 -4.24 -5.07 11.85
N ARG A 100 -4.11 -6.34 11.51
CA ARG A 100 -5.18 -7.21 11.01
C ARG A 100 -5.95 -6.58 9.84
N PRO A 101 -5.29 -6.22 8.73
CA PRO A 101 -5.96 -5.63 7.59
C PRO A 101 -6.68 -6.68 6.75
N ASP A 102 -7.70 -6.26 6.02
CA ASP A 102 -8.26 -7.03 4.90
C ASP A 102 -7.44 -6.79 3.61
N ILE A 103 -6.90 -5.57 3.48
CA ILE A 103 -6.16 -5.13 2.30
C ILE A 103 -4.90 -4.39 2.73
N ILE A 104 -3.80 -4.67 2.03
CA ILE A 104 -2.58 -3.88 2.07
C ILE A 104 -2.56 -3.02 0.81
N ALA A 105 -2.71 -1.72 0.96
CA ALA A 105 -2.62 -0.77 -0.14
C ALA A 105 -1.17 -0.33 -0.36
N THR A 106 -0.78 -0.25 -1.61
CA THR A 106 0.54 0.21 -2.07
C THR A 106 0.37 1.35 -3.07
N ALA A 107 1.46 2.00 -3.42
CA ALA A 107 1.49 3.06 -4.43
C ALA A 107 2.79 3.01 -5.24
N CYS A 108 3.31 1.82 -5.44
CA CYS A 108 4.51 1.54 -6.23
C CYS A 108 4.46 0.08 -6.69
N PRO A 109 4.71 -0.20 -8.00
CA PRO A 109 4.61 -1.56 -8.53
C PRO A 109 5.60 -2.53 -7.88
N PHE A 110 6.81 -2.08 -7.55
CA PHE A 110 7.77 -2.92 -6.84
C PHE A 110 7.32 -3.24 -5.41
N CYS A 111 6.77 -2.26 -4.69
CA CYS A 111 6.20 -2.49 -3.37
C CYS A 111 5.01 -3.46 -3.45
N ASN A 112 4.18 -3.35 -4.47
CA ASN A 112 3.06 -4.26 -4.69
C ASN A 112 3.55 -5.71 -4.83
N THR A 113 4.53 -5.95 -5.69
CA THR A 113 5.16 -7.27 -5.87
C THR A 113 5.72 -7.80 -4.55
N MET A 114 6.53 -7.00 -3.86
CA MET A 114 7.19 -7.43 -2.63
C MET A 114 6.20 -7.73 -1.50
N MET A 115 5.16 -6.93 -1.34
CA MET A 115 4.12 -7.17 -0.34
C MET A 115 3.25 -8.37 -0.70
N THR A 116 2.95 -8.58 -1.99
CA THR A 116 2.24 -9.77 -2.48
C THR A 116 3.02 -11.04 -2.16
N ASP A 117 4.32 -11.06 -2.43
CA ASP A 117 5.18 -12.19 -2.13
C ASP A 117 5.30 -12.43 -0.61
N GLY A 118 5.36 -11.36 0.17
CA GLY A 118 5.36 -11.46 1.63
C GLY A 118 4.07 -12.08 2.17
N VAL A 119 2.92 -11.70 1.64
CA VAL A 119 1.61 -12.27 2.01
C VAL A 119 1.55 -13.75 1.65
N LYS A 120 2.03 -14.15 0.46
CA LYS A 120 2.14 -15.56 0.05
C LYS A 120 3.06 -16.35 0.97
N THR A 121 4.23 -15.81 1.29
CA THR A 121 5.19 -16.44 2.21
C THR A 121 4.57 -16.68 3.59
N LYS A 122 3.65 -15.82 4.02
CA LYS A 122 2.90 -15.97 5.28
C LYS A 122 1.62 -16.80 5.13
N GLU A 123 1.36 -17.38 3.94
CA GLU A 123 0.17 -18.19 3.63
C GLU A 123 -1.15 -17.46 3.95
N LYS A 124 -1.20 -16.14 3.66
CA LYS A 124 -2.34 -15.26 3.94
C LYS A 124 -3.05 -14.74 2.68
N GLU A 125 -2.68 -15.21 1.49
CA GLU A 125 -3.21 -14.74 0.20
C GLU A 125 -4.72 -14.94 0.01
N THR A 126 -5.32 -15.86 0.76
CA THR A 126 -6.78 -16.07 0.76
C THR A 126 -7.53 -15.08 1.64
N GLN A 127 -6.85 -14.51 2.64
CA GLN A 127 -7.44 -13.63 3.65
C GLN A 127 -7.13 -12.15 3.40
N ILE A 128 -5.95 -11.86 2.86
CA ILE A 128 -5.44 -10.51 2.69
C ILE A 128 -5.06 -10.29 1.23
N LYS A 129 -5.57 -9.22 0.64
CA LYS A 129 -5.24 -8.81 -0.72
C LYS A 129 -4.26 -7.64 -0.71
N VAL A 130 -3.44 -7.56 -1.73
CA VAL A 130 -2.51 -6.45 -1.95
C VAL A 130 -2.93 -5.75 -3.24
N TYR A 131 -3.22 -4.46 -3.14
CA TYR A 131 -3.63 -3.63 -4.27
C TYR A 131 -2.86 -2.33 -4.31
N ASP A 132 -2.60 -1.82 -5.50
CA ASP A 132 -2.25 -0.41 -5.65
C ASP A 132 -3.49 0.46 -5.39
N ILE A 133 -3.28 1.67 -4.87
CA ILE A 133 -4.39 2.61 -4.64
C ILE A 133 -5.16 2.90 -5.93
N ALA A 134 -4.47 2.97 -7.07
CA ALA A 134 -5.13 3.16 -8.35
C ALA A 134 -6.08 2.02 -8.71
N GLU A 135 -5.73 0.77 -8.39
CA GLU A 135 -6.61 -0.39 -8.58
C GLU A 135 -7.86 -0.30 -7.70
N LEU A 136 -7.68 0.06 -6.42
CA LEU A 136 -8.81 0.24 -5.49
C LEU A 136 -9.77 1.33 -5.95
N LEU A 137 -9.24 2.44 -6.47
CA LEU A 137 -10.07 3.50 -7.03
C LEU A 137 -10.74 3.08 -8.32
N TYR A 138 -10.01 2.42 -9.23
CA TYR A 138 -10.54 1.98 -10.53
C TYR A 138 -11.76 1.07 -10.40
N GLU A 139 -11.75 0.13 -9.48
CA GLU A 139 -12.89 -0.77 -9.22
C GLU A 139 -14.14 -0.02 -8.73
N ASN A 140 -14.01 1.23 -8.30
CA ASN A 140 -15.07 2.09 -7.78
C ASN A 140 -15.31 3.36 -8.62
N THR A 141 -14.72 3.46 -9.81
CA THR A 141 -15.01 4.54 -10.76
C THR A 141 -16.16 4.16 -11.69
N LYS A 142 -16.91 5.17 -12.11
CA LYS A 142 -17.84 5.07 -13.25
C LYS A 142 -17.14 5.37 -14.54
#